data_37c705ec4268a95232c2d5787ad8c892
#
_entry.id   37c705ec4268a95232c2d5787ad8c892
#
_cell.length_a   1.000
_cell.length_b   1.000
_cell.length_c   1.000
_cell.angle_alpha   90.00
_cell.angle_beta   90.00
_cell.angle_gamma   90.00
#
_symmetry.space_group_name_H-M   'P 1'
#
loop_
_entity.id
_entity.type
_entity.pdbx_description
1 polymer ?
#
loop_
_entity_poly.entity_id
_entity_poly.type
_entity_poly.pdbx_seq_one_letter_code
_entity_poly.pdbx_strand_id
1 'polypeptide(L)'
;MIFKTTSRSTSRLRLAAFVAAPVLAFSVACGGGDDGGGTKSHGIADAPDTPTAAESAEPSEAGQPAKSAGKKTRPAGKSAFYDAQVTFVQCMRAKGDYPEFPDPKLSGYLDWDKVNELGSQPGRNQGIKAGKNNVCLPELQAVMAVEPERDQQKSFESMLAHAQCMRDNGVSRFTNPTMSGGNAIPGGDPNPASPVLDHESPAYKKAERACKPKLIDSVAGMQ
;
A
#
# COMPACT_ATOMS: atom_id res chain seq x y z
N MET A 1 32.68 40.30 31.18
CA MET A 1 33.38 39.12 31.71
C MET A 1 33.20 38.00 30.72
N ILE A 2 34.28 37.60 30.04
CA ILE A 2 34.28 36.67 28.92
C ILE A 2 34.88 35.37 29.44
N PHE A 3 34.11 34.28 29.48
CA PHE A 3 34.65 32.95 29.74
C PHE A 3 34.75 32.16 28.44
N LYS A 4 36.00 32.00 27.99
CA LYS A 4 36.40 31.11 26.91
C LYS A 4 36.62 29.72 27.53
N THR A 5 35.83 28.72 27.13
CA THR A 5 36.07 27.32 27.50
C THR A 5 36.56 26.55 26.29
N THR A 6 37.82 26.19 26.32
CA THR A 6 38.50 25.38 25.32
C THR A 6 38.31 23.89 25.68
N SER A 7 37.61 23.13 24.88
CA SER A 7 37.51 21.68 25.04
C SER A 7 38.52 20.97 24.15
N ARG A 8 39.41 20.23 24.76
CA ARG A 8 40.45 19.40 24.13
C ARG A 8 39.82 18.07 23.66
N SER A 9 39.90 17.82 22.37
CA SER A 9 39.63 16.53 21.75
C SER A 9 40.77 15.56 22.04
N THR A 10 40.46 14.43 22.71
CA THR A 10 41.37 13.30 22.84
C THR A 10 40.97 12.21 21.84
N SER A 11 41.74 12.13 20.77
CA SER A 11 41.72 11.00 19.82
C SER A 11 42.12 9.71 20.54
N ARG A 12 41.26 8.73 20.56
CA ARG A 12 41.63 7.34 20.89
C ARG A 12 41.57 6.49 19.62
N LEU A 13 42.73 6.22 19.08
CA LEU A 13 42.96 5.15 18.12
C LEU A 13 42.54 3.82 18.75
N ARG A 14 41.67 3.08 18.14
CA ARG A 14 41.46 1.64 18.44
C ARG A 14 41.81 0.84 17.20
N LEU A 15 42.79 -0.01 17.38
CA LEU A 15 43.27 -1.00 16.40
C LEU A 15 42.14 -1.94 16.00
N ALA A 16 42.00 -2.16 14.71
CA ALA A 16 41.16 -3.17 14.11
C ALA A 16 41.92 -4.51 14.11
N ALA A 17 41.33 -5.52 14.73
CA ALA A 17 41.78 -6.90 14.61
C ALA A 17 41.01 -7.54 13.43
N PHE A 18 41.76 -7.96 12.42
CA PHE A 18 41.24 -8.76 11.30
C PHE A 18 41.01 -10.20 11.77
N VAL A 19 39.78 -10.67 11.74
CA VAL A 19 39.46 -12.09 11.88
C VAL A 19 39.15 -12.61 10.46
N ALA A 20 40.01 -13.45 9.95
CA ALA A 20 39.83 -14.21 8.72
C ALA A 20 38.87 -15.36 8.99
N ALA A 21 37.76 -15.43 8.27
CA ALA A 21 36.85 -16.58 8.28
C ALA A 21 37.06 -17.41 7.01
N PRO A 22 37.04 -18.75 7.08
CA PRO A 22 37.28 -19.63 5.93
C PRO A 22 36.05 -19.74 5.04
N VAL A 23 36.31 -19.68 3.74
CA VAL A 23 35.33 -19.92 2.66
C VAL A 23 35.09 -21.43 2.57
N LEU A 24 33.88 -21.90 2.85
CA LEU A 24 33.42 -23.26 2.53
C LEU A 24 32.78 -23.22 1.15
N ALA A 25 33.48 -23.78 0.18
CA ALA A 25 32.98 -24.04 -1.15
C ALA A 25 32.08 -25.28 -1.13
N PHE A 26 30.79 -25.14 -1.40
CA PHE A 26 29.90 -26.25 -1.73
C PHE A 26 29.79 -26.35 -3.24
N SER A 27 30.47 -27.40 -3.76
CA SER A 27 30.28 -27.88 -5.11
C SER A 27 29.03 -28.74 -5.17
N VAL A 28 28.00 -28.30 -5.88
CA VAL A 28 26.85 -29.14 -6.23
C VAL A 28 27.11 -29.75 -7.59
N ALA A 29 27.21 -31.08 -7.61
CA ALA A 29 27.38 -31.91 -8.79
C ALA A 29 26.10 -31.88 -9.63
N CYS A 30 26.31 -31.65 -10.93
CA CYS A 30 25.33 -31.86 -11.98
C CYS A 30 25.23 -33.36 -12.23
N GLY A 31 24.06 -33.96 -12.02
CA GLY A 31 23.71 -35.30 -12.42
C GLY A 31 22.78 -35.25 -13.60
N GLY A 32 23.27 -35.59 -14.77
CA GLY A 32 22.47 -35.80 -15.97
C GLY A 32 21.74 -37.14 -15.94
N GLY A 33 20.63 -37.21 -16.66
CA GLY A 33 19.86 -38.42 -16.95
C GLY A 33 18.91 -38.15 -18.10
N ASP A 34 19.37 -38.51 -19.30
CA ASP A 34 18.55 -38.69 -20.49
C ASP A 34 17.58 -39.86 -20.31
N ASP A 35 16.39 -39.72 -20.89
CA ASP A 35 15.68 -40.68 -21.75
C ASP A 35 14.18 -40.29 -21.79
N GLY A 36 13.69 -39.90 -22.96
CA GLY A 36 13.09 -40.80 -23.93
C GLY A 36 11.57 -40.63 -24.00
N GLY A 37 11.11 -39.98 -25.05
CA GLY A 37 9.97 -40.41 -25.84
C GLY A 37 8.53 -40.13 -25.37
N GLY A 38 7.78 -39.47 -26.22
CA GLY A 38 6.35 -39.68 -26.24
C GLY A 38 5.46 -38.48 -26.54
N THR A 39 5.40 -38.05 -27.78
CA THR A 39 4.29 -37.30 -28.36
C THR A 39 2.94 -37.97 -28.08
N LYS A 40 1.98 -37.22 -27.50
CA LYS A 40 0.56 -37.40 -27.80
C LYS A 40 -0.18 -36.07 -27.65
N SER A 41 -0.51 -35.50 -28.75
CA SER A 41 -1.54 -34.49 -29.00
C SER A 41 -2.92 -35.10 -28.68
N HIS A 42 -3.68 -34.44 -27.86
CA HIS A 42 -5.13 -34.56 -27.79
C HIS A 42 -5.62 -33.13 -27.48
N GLY A 43 -6.28 -32.46 -28.36
CA GLY A 43 -7.58 -32.80 -28.89
C GLY A 43 -8.53 -31.80 -28.28
N ILE A 44 -8.80 -30.72 -29.05
CA ILE A 44 -9.84 -29.71 -28.77
C ILE A 44 -11.17 -30.47 -28.80
N ALA A 45 -11.92 -30.43 -27.71
CA ALA A 45 -13.31 -30.88 -27.68
C ALA A 45 -14.23 -29.69 -27.74
N ASP A 46 -15.10 -29.76 -28.75
CA ASP A 46 -16.17 -28.86 -29.11
C ASP A 46 -17.12 -28.52 -27.96
N ALA A 47 -17.68 -27.31 -28.09
CA ALA A 47 -18.84 -26.84 -27.37
C ALA A 47 -20.11 -27.50 -27.94
N PRO A 48 -21.10 -27.80 -27.13
CA PRO A 48 -22.45 -27.96 -27.63
C PRO A 48 -23.33 -26.74 -27.40
N ASP A 49 -24.11 -26.51 -28.42
CA ASP A 49 -25.09 -25.45 -28.68
C ASP A 49 -26.17 -25.27 -27.60
N THR A 50 -26.65 -24.05 -27.59
CA THR A 50 -27.90 -23.53 -26.99
C THR A 50 -29.14 -24.29 -27.48
N PRO A 51 -30.22 -24.34 -26.73
CA PRO A 51 -31.49 -23.74 -27.16
C PRO A 51 -32.18 -22.87 -26.12
N THR A 52 -32.49 -21.69 -26.49
CA THR A 52 -33.72 -20.99 -26.85
C THR A 52 -34.98 -21.24 -26.01
N ALA A 53 -35.50 -20.10 -25.56
CA ALA A 53 -36.87 -19.62 -25.45
C ALA A 53 -37.66 -19.88 -24.17
N ALA A 54 -37.97 -18.75 -23.57
CA ALA A 54 -39.27 -18.17 -23.28
C ALA A 54 -40.16 -18.86 -22.23
N GLU A 55 -40.55 -18.12 -21.20
CA GLU A 55 -41.90 -17.57 -21.09
C GLU A 55 -42.09 -16.68 -19.87
N SER A 56 -42.84 -15.67 -20.05
CA SER A 56 -43.35 -14.59 -19.23
C SER A 56 -44.20 -15.06 -18.07
N ALA A 57 -44.12 -14.39 -16.93
CA ALA A 57 -45.28 -13.99 -16.09
C ALA A 57 -44.85 -13.13 -14.89
N GLU A 58 -45.27 -11.88 -14.89
CA GLU A 58 -45.60 -11.02 -13.75
C GLU A 58 -47.09 -11.18 -13.39
N PRO A 59 -47.65 -10.53 -12.35
CA PRO A 59 -47.20 -10.08 -11.04
C PRO A 59 -48.05 -10.59 -9.87
N SER A 60 -47.68 -10.34 -8.62
CA SER A 60 -48.67 -10.06 -7.57
C SER A 60 -48.09 -9.46 -6.29
N GLU A 61 -48.79 -8.50 -5.81
CA GLU A 61 -48.63 -7.55 -4.73
C GLU A 61 -48.53 -8.12 -3.29
N ALA A 62 -48.02 -7.20 -2.48
CA ALA A 62 -48.41 -6.87 -1.11
C ALA A 62 -47.97 -7.77 0.07
N GLY A 63 -47.25 -7.14 0.98
CA GLY A 63 -47.07 -7.64 2.34
C GLY A 63 -45.91 -6.99 3.11
N GLN A 64 -46.06 -5.78 3.62
CA GLN A 64 -45.33 -5.28 4.79
C GLN A 64 -46.16 -5.60 6.07
N PRO A 65 -45.62 -5.58 7.32
CA PRO A 65 -44.26 -5.36 7.85
C PRO A 65 -43.84 -6.40 8.91
N ALA A 66 -42.56 -6.58 9.15
CA ALA A 66 -42.11 -7.00 10.48
C ALA A 66 -40.68 -6.48 10.73
N LYS A 67 -40.54 -5.59 11.70
CA LYS A 67 -39.27 -5.19 12.32
C LYS A 67 -38.62 -6.44 12.90
N SER A 68 -37.48 -6.82 12.37
CA SER A 68 -36.56 -7.70 13.07
C SER A 68 -35.19 -7.04 12.99
N ALA A 69 -34.71 -6.57 14.15
CA ALA A 69 -33.35 -6.08 14.34
C ALA A 69 -32.39 -7.29 14.28
N GLY A 70 -32.18 -7.79 13.09
CA GLY A 70 -31.14 -8.76 12.76
C GLY A 70 -29.87 -8.02 12.48
N LYS A 71 -28.82 -8.29 13.28
CA LYS A 71 -27.43 -7.92 13.03
C LYS A 71 -27.09 -8.35 11.60
N LYS A 72 -27.28 -7.45 10.63
CA LYS A 72 -26.92 -7.70 9.22
C LYS A 72 -25.42 -7.86 9.16
N THR A 73 -24.96 -9.08 9.04
CA THR A 73 -23.61 -9.38 8.58
C THR A 73 -23.52 -8.85 7.15
N ARG A 74 -22.93 -7.66 7.00
CA ARG A 74 -22.76 -6.99 5.72
C ARG A 74 -21.76 -7.81 4.91
N PRO A 75 -22.02 -8.10 3.63
CA PRO A 75 -21.05 -8.83 2.82
C PRO A 75 -19.74 -8.05 2.79
N ALA A 76 -18.64 -8.72 3.11
CA ALA A 76 -17.31 -8.17 2.87
C ALA A 76 -17.13 -7.93 1.36
N GLY A 77 -16.85 -6.69 0.97
CA GLY A 77 -16.68 -6.33 -0.43
C GLY A 77 -16.39 -4.83 -0.59
N LYS A 78 -16.14 -4.39 -1.81
CA LYS A 78 -15.82 -2.97 -2.12
C LYS A 78 -16.84 -1.99 -1.55
N SER A 79 -18.11 -2.34 -1.52
CA SER A 79 -19.18 -1.52 -0.94
C SER A 79 -19.07 -1.42 0.59
N ALA A 80 -18.77 -2.54 1.28
CA ALA A 80 -18.59 -2.54 2.73
C ALA A 80 -17.35 -1.72 3.14
N PHE A 81 -16.26 -1.83 2.39
CA PHE A 81 -15.05 -1.05 2.59
C PHE A 81 -15.31 0.45 2.40
N TYR A 82 -15.96 0.82 1.29
CA TYR A 82 -16.32 2.21 1.02
C TYR A 82 -17.20 2.81 2.13
N ASP A 83 -18.22 2.08 2.57
CA ASP A 83 -19.15 2.55 3.61
C ASP A 83 -18.47 2.69 4.98
N ALA A 84 -17.57 1.76 5.31
CA ALA A 84 -16.75 1.87 6.52
C ALA A 84 -15.82 3.10 6.45
N GLN A 85 -15.23 3.35 5.28
CA GLN A 85 -14.38 4.52 5.05
C GLN A 85 -15.17 5.83 5.17
N VAL A 86 -16.39 5.90 4.63
CA VAL A 86 -17.29 7.05 4.81
C VAL A 86 -17.58 7.30 6.29
N THR A 87 -17.86 6.24 7.05
CA THR A 87 -18.12 6.33 8.50
C THR A 87 -16.89 6.89 9.24
N PHE A 88 -15.70 6.42 8.89
CA PHE A 88 -14.45 6.94 9.44
C PHE A 88 -14.27 8.43 9.10
N VAL A 89 -14.47 8.83 7.85
CA VAL A 89 -14.38 10.24 7.42
C VAL A 89 -15.37 11.12 8.19
N GLN A 90 -16.60 10.65 8.39
CA GLN A 90 -17.59 11.36 9.20
C GLN A 90 -17.14 11.54 10.65
N CYS A 91 -16.53 10.52 11.26
CA CYS A 91 -15.94 10.65 12.59
C CYS A 91 -14.80 11.67 12.61
N MET A 92 -13.89 11.64 11.64
CA MET A 92 -12.78 12.59 11.52
C MET A 92 -13.28 14.02 11.47
N ARG A 93 -14.36 14.28 10.73
CA ARG A 93 -14.97 15.60 10.59
C ARG A 93 -15.73 16.04 11.85
N ALA A 94 -16.47 15.14 12.47
CA ALA A 94 -17.35 15.48 13.59
C ALA A 94 -16.66 15.49 14.95
N LYS A 95 -15.68 14.60 15.16
CA LYS A 95 -15.04 14.34 16.46
C LYS A 95 -13.51 14.42 16.40
N GLY A 96 -12.92 14.14 15.23
CA GLY A 96 -11.48 14.03 15.05
C GLY A 96 -10.73 15.36 15.00
N ASP A 97 -11.43 16.50 14.98
CA ASP A 97 -10.87 17.85 14.81
C ASP A 97 -10.37 18.16 13.38
N TYR A 98 -10.96 17.49 12.37
CA TYR A 98 -10.64 17.66 10.96
C TYR A 98 -11.90 17.86 10.10
N PRO A 99 -12.60 18.99 10.22
CA PRO A 99 -13.87 19.23 9.51
C PRO A 99 -13.72 19.15 7.96
N GLU A 100 -12.53 19.43 7.44
CA GLU A 100 -12.18 19.38 6.02
C GLU A 100 -11.57 18.05 5.56
N PHE A 101 -11.62 17.00 6.41
CA PHE A 101 -11.07 15.69 6.05
C PHE A 101 -11.68 15.19 4.73
N PRO A 102 -10.86 14.73 3.74
CA PRO A 102 -11.35 14.44 2.40
C PRO A 102 -12.29 13.25 2.35
N ASP A 103 -13.24 13.27 1.39
CA ASP A 103 -14.05 12.10 1.08
C ASP A 103 -13.17 10.98 0.50
N PRO A 104 -13.55 9.70 0.71
CA PRO A 104 -12.86 8.60 0.08
C PRO A 104 -13.08 8.61 -1.44
N LYS A 105 -12.11 8.09 -2.18
CA LYS A 105 -12.25 7.82 -3.60
C LYS A 105 -13.31 6.74 -3.84
N LEU A 106 -13.80 6.62 -5.07
CA LEU A 106 -14.76 5.56 -5.45
C LEU A 106 -14.21 4.14 -5.22
N SER A 107 -12.90 3.98 -5.15
CA SER A 107 -12.23 2.73 -4.77
C SER A 107 -12.40 2.37 -3.28
N GLY A 108 -12.83 3.30 -2.45
CA GLY A 108 -12.90 3.21 -0.99
C GLY A 108 -11.64 3.69 -0.28
N TYR A 109 -10.53 3.85 -0.97
CA TYR A 109 -9.29 4.36 -0.39
C TYR A 109 -9.34 5.87 -0.21
N LEU A 110 -8.62 6.38 0.80
CA LEU A 110 -8.48 7.83 1.00
C LEU A 110 -7.71 8.48 -0.14
N ASP A 111 -8.00 9.75 -0.38
CA ASP A 111 -7.15 10.62 -1.19
C ASP A 111 -5.96 11.08 -0.33
N TRP A 112 -4.90 10.28 -0.34
CA TRP A 112 -3.72 10.52 0.49
C TRP A 112 -3.03 11.84 0.20
N ASP A 113 -3.21 12.42 -0.99
CA ASP A 113 -2.70 13.76 -1.27
C ASP A 113 -3.34 14.81 -0.41
N LYS A 114 -4.66 14.79 -0.40
CA LYS A 114 -5.42 15.73 0.41
C LYS A 114 -5.23 15.49 1.90
N VAL A 115 -5.08 14.22 2.32
CA VAL A 115 -4.77 13.88 3.72
C VAL A 115 -3.40 14.42 4.11
N ASN A 116 -2.38 14.22 3.26
CA ASN A 116 -1.02 14.71 3.51
C ASN A 116 -0.95 16.24 3.46
N GLU A 117 -1.65 16.88 2.52
CA GLU A 117 -1.75 18.33 2.44
C GLU A 117 -2.36 18.90 3.73
N LEU A 118 -3.45 18.29 4.21
CA LEU A 118 -4.09 18.66 5.47
C LEU A 118 -3.14 18.46 6.65
N GLY A 119 -2.44 17.33 6.74
CA GLY A 119 -1.47 17.00 7.80
C GLY A 119 -0.21 17.87 7.78
N SER A 120 0.16 18.44 6.63
CA SER A 120 1.32 19.33 6.49
C SER A 120 1.12 20.73 7.05
N GLN A 121 -0.12 21.12 7.32
CA GLN A 121 -0.43 22.41 7.93
C GLN A 121 0.09 22.47 9.37
N PRO A 122 0.57 23.63 9.84
CA PRO A 122 1.06 23.79 11.21
C PRO A 122 0.04 23.32 12.26
N GLY A 123 0.47 22.41 13.13
CA GLY A 123 -0.38 21.87 14.22
C GLY A 123 -1.40 20.80 13.79
N ARG A 124 -1.48 20.46 12.50
CA ARG A 124 -2.47 19.51 11.98
C ARG A 124 -1.96 18.08 11.80
N ASN A 125 -0.68 17.83 11.96
CA ASN A 125 -0.13 16.47 11.84
C ASN A 125 -0.55 15.53 12.98
N GLN A 126 -0.79 16.11 14.18
CA GLN A 126 -1.16 15.33 15.35
C GLN A 126 -2.62 14.87 15.25
N GLY A 127 -2.84 13.57 15.11
CA GLY A 127 -4.18 12.98 15.02
C GLY A 127 -4.71 12.80 13.59
N ILE A 128 -3.94 13.14 12.55
CA ILE A 128 -4.39 12.99 11.14
C ILE A 128 -4.78 11.56 10.77
N LYS A 129 -4.28 10.55 11.49
CA LYS A 129 -4.56 9.14 11.22
C LYS A 129 -5.85 8.62 11.85
N ALA A 130 -6.20 9.08 13.05
CA ALA A 130 -7.33 8.54 13.80
C ALA A 130 -8.08 9.61 14.64
N GLY A 131 -7.95 10.88 14.24
CA GLY A 131 -8.50 12.01 14.98
C GLY A 131 -7.67 12.36 16.21
N LYS A 132 -7.92 13.55 16.74
CA LYS A 132 -7.28 14.01 17.98
C LYS A 132 -7.58 13.02 19.11
N ASN A 133 -6.53 12.67 19.86
CA ASN A 133 -6.61 11.66 20.93
C ASN A 133 -7.13 10.27 20.47
N ASN A 134 -6.98 9.93 19.19
CA ASN A 134 -7.44 8.66 18.60
C ASN A 134 -8.96 8.43 18.74
N VAL A 135 -9.76 9.49 18.78
CA VAL A 135 -11.22 9.40 19.00
C VAL A 135 -11.94 8.61 17.90
N CYS A 136 -11.36 8.50 16.69
CA CYS A 136 -11.90 7.76 15.55
C CYS A 136 -11.17 6.42 15.31
N LEU A 137 -10.40 5.94 16.29
CA LEU A 137 -9.71 4.65 16.18
C LEU A 137 -10.67 3.45 15.97
N PRO A 138 -11.85 3.37 16.63
CA PRO A 138 -12.80 2.29 16.39
C PRO A 138 -13.29 2.24 14.94
N GLU A 139 -13.56 3.39 14.34
CA GLU A 139 -14.00 3.50 12.95
C GLU A 139 -12.86 3.12 11.99
N LEU A 140 -11.63 3.52 12.28
CA LEU A 140 -10.45 3.10 11.52
C LEU A 140 -10.24 1.58 11.59
N GLN A 141 -10.41 0.96 12.76
CA GLN A 141 -10.33 -0.49 12.90
C GLN A 141 -11.43 -1.20 12.12
N ALA A 142 -12.63 -0.63 12.06
CA ALA A 142 -13.72 -1.17 11.24
C ALA A 142 -13.41 -1.09 9.74
N VAL A 143 -12.73 -0.04 9.27
CA VAL A 143 -12.21 0.05 7.90
C VAL A 143 -11.22 -1.08 7.62
N MET A 144 -10.22 -1.24 8.49
CA MET A 144 -9.18 -2.27 8.34
C MET A 144 -9.75 -3.69 8.32
N ALA A 145 -10.82 -3.95 9.09
CA ALA A 145 -11.48 -5.26 9.15
C ALA A 145 -12.20 -5.67 7.86
N VAL A 146 -12.51 -4.71 6.99
CA VAL A 146 -13.23 -4.93 5.72
C VAL A 146 -12.42 -4.48 4.49
N GLU A 147 -11.15 -4.10 4.70
CA GLU A 147 -10.26 -3.75 3.58
C GLU A 147 -10.11 -4.97 2.66
N PRO A 148 -10.30 -4.82 1.35
CA PRO A 148 -10.09 -5.90 0.41
C PRO A 148 -8.65 -6.40 0.44
N GLU A 149 -8.46 -7.70 0.28
CA GLU A 149 -7.13 -8.27 0.11
C GLU A 149 -6.43 -7.63 -1.08
N ARG A 150 -5.18 -7.20 -0.87
CA ARG A 150 -4.40 -6.55 -1.91
C ARG A 150 -3.81 -7.57 -2.86
N ASP A 151 -3.97 -7.31 -4.15
CA ASP A 151 -3.22 -8.02 -5.18
C ASP A 151 -1.75 -7.60 -5.10
N GLN A 152 -0.93 -8.45 -4.49
CA GLN A 152 0.48 -8.14 -4.23
C GLN A 152 1.29 -8.03 -5.52
N GLN A 153 0.92 -8.78 -6.56
CA GLN A 153 1.58 -8.69 -7.86
C GLN A 153 1.30 -7.31 -8.52
N LYS A 154 0.05 -6.89 -8.57
CA LYS A 154 -0.31 -5.56 -9.09
C LYS A 154 0.29 -4.44 -8.25
N SER A 155 0.34 -4.62 -6.93
CA SER A 155 0.99 -3.68 -6.02
C SER A 155 2.46 -3.53 -6.36
N PHE A 156 3.18 -4.64 -6.54
CA PHE A 156 4.59 -4.64 -6.92
C PHE A 156 4.83 -3.97 -8.27
N GLU A 157 4.07 -4.34 -9.30
CA GLU A 157 4.18 -3.78 -10.65
C GLU A 157 3.94 -2.27 -10.66
N SER A 158 2.92 -1.81 -9.92
CA SER A 158 2.60 -0.40 -9.76
C SER A 158 3.75 0.38 -9.10
N MET A 159 4.28 -0.14 -8.00
CA MET A 159 5.43 0.47 -7.31
C MET A 159 6.71 0.44 -8.16
N LEU A 160 6.92 -0.61 -8.95
CA LEU A 160 8.06 -0.72 -9.86
C LEU A 160 7.97 0.35 -10.97
N ALA A 161 6.81 0.51 -11.57
CA ALA A 161 6.56 1.56 -12.56
C ALA A 161 6.75 2.96 -11.97
N HIS A 162 6.32 3.17 -10.72
CA HIS A 162 6.55 4.41 -9.99
C HIS A 162 8.06 4.64 -9.76
N ALA A 163 8.79 3.66 -9.25
CA ALA A 163 10.23 3.78 -8.98
C ALA A 163 11.03 4.09 -10.26
N GLN A 164 10.68 3.47 -11.37
CA GLN A 164 11.29 3.79 -12.67
C GLN A 164 11.00 5.23 -13.07
N CYS A 165 9.74 5.65 -13.00
CA CYS A 165 9.35 7.02 -13.31
C CYS A 165 10.11 8.04 -12.44
N MET A 166 10.27 7.79 -11.14
CA MET A 166 11.03 8.68 -10.24
C MET A 166 12.47 8.87 -10.73
N ARG A 167 13.14 7.78 -11.12
CA ARG A 167 14.51 7.84 -11.67
C ARG A 167 14.58 8.61 -12.98
N ASP A 168 13.63 8.38 -13.88
CA ASP A 168 13.52 9.05 -15.18
C ASP A 168 13.26 10.56 -15.02
N ASN A 169 12.65 10.97 -13.90
CA ASN A 169 12.39 12.36 -13.54
C ASN A 169 13.45 12.98 -12.60
N GLY A 170 14.63 12.37 -12.52
CA GLY A 170 15.81 12.96 -11.87
C GLY A 170 16.06 12.49 -10.43
N VAL A 171 15.27 11.58 -9.87
CA VAL A 171 15.52 10.96 -8.56
C VAL A 171 16.27 9.64 -8.77
N SER A 172 17.50 9.71 -9.31
CA SER A 172 18.26 8.55 -9.80
C SER A 172 18.56 7.48 -8.74
N ARG A 173 18.57 7.85 -7.46
CA ARG A 173 18.83 6.93 -6.33
C ARG A 173 17.58 6.27 -5.77
N PHE A 174 16.40 6.52 -6.34
CA PHE A 174 15.16 5.89 -5.91
C PHE A 174 15.21 4.38 -6.17
N THR A 175 15.05 3.57 -5.12
CA THR A 175 15.17 2.11 -5.22
C THR A 175 13.88 1.45 -5.71
N ASN A 176 14.02 0.26 -6.28
CA ASN A 176 12.87 -0.56 -6.67
C ASN A 176 12.17 -1.16 -5.44
N PRO A 177 10.87 -1.48 -5.56
CA PRO A 177 10.20 -2.31 -4.58
C PRO A 177 10.81 -3.71 -4.55
N THR A 178 10.56 -4.43 -3.47
CA THR A 178 10.97 -5.83 -3.28
C THR A 178 9.77 -6.68 -2.89
N MET A 179 9.88 -8.01 -3.11
CA MET A 179 8.91 -8.96 -2.58
C MET A 179 9.50 -9.63 -1.33
N SER A 180 8.76 -9.65 -0.24
CA SER A 180 9.18 -10.31 1.00
C SER A 180 7.99 -11.00 1.67
N GLY A 181 8.10 -12.29 1.92
CA GLY A 181 7.03 -13.08 2.54
C GLY A 181 5.70 -13.02 1.77
N GLY A 182 5.74 -12.90 0.43
CA GLY A 182 4.55 -12.77 -0.40
C GLY A 182 3.97 -11.35 -0.47
N ASN A 183 4.56 -10.38 0.23
CA ASN A 183 4.10 -8.99 0.23
C ASN A 183 5.03 -8.09 -0.61
N ALA A 184 4.42 -7.16 -1.32
CA ALA A 184 5.14 -6.11 -2.02
C ALA A 184 5.58 -5.03 -1.01
N ILE A 185 6.87 -4.82 -0.90
CA ILE A 185 7.48 -3.82 -0.03
C ILE A 185 7.88 -2.62 -0.89
N PRO A 186 7.50 -1.39 -0.54
CA PRO A 186 7.85 -0.20 -1.31
C PRO A 186 9.36 -0.03 -1.46
N GLY A 187 9.75 0.55 -2.60
CA GLY A 187 11.08 1.12 -2.79
C GLY A 187 11.17 2.52 -2.18
N GLY A 188 12.11 3.32 -2.66
CA GLY A 188 12.30 4.69 -2.22
C GLY A 188 13.72 4.96 -1.75
N ASP A 189 13.88 5.49 -0.52
CA ASP A 189 15.20 5.72 0.02
C ASP A 189 15.93 4.40 0.30
N PRO A 190 17.15 4.20 -0.21
CA PRO A 190 17.91 2.97 0.01
C PRO A 190 18.28 2.73 1.49
N ASN A 191 18.26 3.75 2.30
CA ASN A 191 18.48 3.65 3.74
C ASN A 191 17.56 4.62 4.50
N PRO A 192 16.34 4.18 4.89
CA PRO A 192 15.41 5.03 5.62
C PRO A 192 15.94 5.55 6.98
N ALA A 193 16.89 4.84 7.59
CA ALA A 193 17.51 5.26 8.86
C ALA A 193 18.57 6.37 8.66
N SER A 194 19.06 6.54 7.44
CA SER A 194 19.96 7.61 7.04
C SER A 194 19.58 8.06 5.63
N PRO A 195 18.51 8.83 5.48
CA PRO A 195 17.94 9.19 4.18
C PRO A 195 18.97 9.88 3.27
N VAL A 196 19.01 9.45 2.02
CA VAL A 196 19.87 10.03 0.98
C VAL A 196 19.07 10.76 -0.10
N LEU A 197 17.75 10.62 -0.05
CA LEU A 197 16.81 11.35 -0.90
C LEU A 197 16.33 12.59 -0.15
N ASP A 198 16.51 13.75 -0.76
CA ASP A 198 15.96 15.00 -0.25
C ASP A 198 14.51 15.14 -0.74
N HIS A 199 13.57 14.68 0.07
CA HIS A 199 12.12 14.71 -0.20
C HIS A 199 11.59 16.16 -0.30
N GLU A 200 12.27 17.13 0.31
CA GLU A 200 11.87 18.52 0.26
C GLU A 200 12.40 19.25 -1.00
N SER A 201 13.32 18.65 -1.73
CA SER A 201 13.87 19.26 -2.94
C SER A 201 12.80 19.50 -4.00
N PRO A 202 12.87 20.62 -4.76
CA PRO A 202 11.96 20.89 -5.87
C PRO A 202 11.98 19.78 -6.93
N ALA A 203 13.12 19.14 -7.14
CA ALA A 203 13.29 18.04 -8.08
C ALA A 203 12.50 16.81 -7.64
N TYR A 204 12.62 16.41 -6.36
CA TYR A 204 11.86 15.29 -5.80
C TYR A 204 10.36 15.55 -5.90
N LYS A 205 9.87 16.69 -5.41
CA LYS A 205 8.46 17.08 -5.45
C LYS A 205 7.89 17.13 -6.87
N LYS A 206 8.70 17.54 -7.85
CA LYS A 206 8.31 17.51 -9.27
C LYS A 206 8.16 16.07 -9.78
N ALA A 207 9.15 15.22 -9.51
CA ALA A 207 9.13 13.82 -9.89
C ALA A 207 7.96 13.08 -9.26
N GLU A 208 7.74 13.26 -7.96
CA GLU A 208 6.63 12.68 -7.21
C GLU A 208 5.28 12.99 -7.86
N ARG A 209 4.98 14.28 -8.13
CA ARG A 209 3.74 14.67 -8.82
C ARG A 209 3.59 14.04 -10.20
N ALA A 210 4.68 13.93 -10.96
CA ALA A 210 4.65 13.34 -12.30
C ALA A 210 4.44 11.82 -12.26
N CYS A 211 4.98 11.13 -11.24
CA CYS A 211 5.02 9.68 -11.16
C CYS A 211 3.89 9.07 -10.33
N LYS A 212 3.21 9.86 -9.52
CA LYS A 212 2.08 9.43 -8.71
C LYS A 212 0.99 8.67 -9.47
N PRO A 213 0.59 9.03 -10.72
CA PRO A 213 -0.42 8.26 -11.46
C PRO A 213 0.00 6.82 -11.80
N LYS A 214 1.25 6.45 -11.53
CA LYS A 214 1.71 5.05 -11.66
C LYS A 214 1.29 4.17 -10.48
N LEU A 215 0.96 4.79 -9.34
CA LEU A 215 0.53 4.06 -8.15
C LEU A 215 -0.97 3.76 -8.20
N ILE A 216 -1.34 2.52 -7.90
CA ILE A 216 -2.74 2.16 -7.65
C ILE A 216 -3.16 2.62 -6.25
N ASP A 217 -4.46 2.88 -6.04
CA ASP A 217 -4.97 3.48 -4.80
C ASP A 217 -4.59 2.69 -3.53
N SER A 218 -4.55 1.36 -3.62
CA SER A 218 -4.21 0.49 -2.48
C SER A 218 -2.77 0.62 -1.98
N VAL A 219 -1.88 1.24 -2.76
CA VAL A 219 -0.47 1.45 -2.38
C VAL A 219 -0.06 2.91 -2.37
N ALA A 220 -0.91 3.83 -2.83
CA ALA A 220 -0.59 5.25 -2.92
C ALA A 220 -0.26 5.89 -1.55
N GLY A 221 -0.80 5.35 -0.46
CA GLY A 221 -0.50 5.80 0.91
C GLY A 221 0.74 5.17 1.55
N MET A 222 1.46 4.32 0.82
CA MET A 222 2.64 3.60 1.32
C MET A 222 3.96 4.22 0.88
N GLN A 223 3.93 5.26 0.06
CA GLN A 223 5.11 5.96 -0.49
C GLN A 223 5.46 7.20 0.30
#